data_f277bf7c8921dbe26ea5e8ecf25e5f4c
#
_entry.id   f277bf7c8921dbe26ea5e8ecf25e5f4c
#
_cell.length_a   1.000
_cell.length_b   1.000
_cell.length_c   1.000
_cell.angle_alpha   90.00
_cell.angle_beta   90.00
_cell.angle_gamma   90.00
#
_symmetry.space_group_name_H-M   'P 1'
#
loop_
_entity.id
_entity.type
_entity.pdbx_description
1 polymer ?
#
loop_
_entity_poly.entity_id
_entity_poly.type
_entity_poly.pdbx_seq_one_letter_code
_entity_poly.pdbx_strand_id
1 'polypeptide(L)'
;MSDFGFVGPSYEAPSIYQDAQECINFYPEIDPFKQDRGTIALYPTPGLTSLIPLSAQAEVRGMRTVSGGQYMVAVCGGYVYVINASFVPTIVGQLNTSTGRVGITDNGLNVYIVDGVYRYTWRISNPSAATFQGTISGTTLTVTKVITGTIATNQALFGVGIPAETVIVSGSGTTWTISKTASIATAEVMNSSAVASVLTSSISGTTLTVTATSGTLYPGQTITGTGVTNGTIITALGSGTVLSTAINTGGTGYAVNDSITVTGGVYGNSPATYTVSSVSGGVVTGLTLTYSGAYTSVPTNPASTSTTGSGTGLTLNLTTGTGTGGTGNYVINNSLSISSETMYALNFTALPSSDGAFTGADVVDIVDNYFVYNNPNTQQWAASNILSPITYGLSYASKFTGPDNLVSIICDHGQVYLLGETTSEVWSDVGTFPFAFQRIPGSSSQHGIAAKFSVARAGNSFIYLSKNTRGQAEIVMMNGYFPTRISTHAVENTLVDQYVADAVSYTYQL
;
A
#
# COMPACT_ATOMS: atom_id res chain seq x y z
N MET A 1 -45.37 -39.83 -17.80
CA MET A 1 -43.94 -39.64 -18.09
C MET A 1 -43.53 -38.45 -17.22
N SER A 2 -42.68 -38.65 -16.23
CA SER A 2 -42.13 -37.51 -15.47
C SER A 2 -41.18 -36.77 -16.40
N ASP A 3 -41.42 -35.47 -16.63
CA ASP A 3 -40.50 -34.61 -17.36
C ASP A 3 -39.15 -34.59 -16.66
N PHE A 4 -38.15 -35.08 -17.31
CA PHE A 4 -36.77 -35.01 -16.86
C PHE A 4 -36.24 -33.62 -17.19
N GLY A 5 -36.07 -32.79 -16.18
CA GLY A 5 -35.44 -31.48 -16.36
C GLY A 5 -33.95 -31.61 -16.64
N PHE A 6 -33.56 -31.56 -17.89
CA PHE A 6 -32.15 -31.67 -18.32
C PHE A 6 -31.32 -30.40 -18.02
N VAL A 7 -31.94 -29.33 -17.55
CA VAL A 7 -31.28 -28.06 -17.40
C VAL A 7 -31.48 -27.56 -16.00
N GLY A 8 -30.38 -27.40 -15.27
CA GLY A 8 -30.34 -26.87 -13.92
C GLY A 8 -28.93 -26.39 -13.54
N PRO A 9 -28.80 -25.80 -12.36
CA PRO A 9 -27.47 -25.45 -11.85
C PRO A 9 -26.60 -26.68 -11.63
N SER A 10 -25.29 -26.52 -11.78
CA SER A 10 -24.34 -27.59 -11.42
C SER A 10 -24.52 -28.00 -9.98
N TYR A 11 -24.67 -29.27 -9.73
CA TYR A 11 -24.97 -29.83 -8.43
C TYR A 11 -24.23 -31.15 -8.22
N GLU A 12 -23.34 -31.20 -7.24
CA GLU A 12 -22.74 -32.43 -6.73
C GLU A 12 -23.45 -32.84 -5.44
N ALA A 13 -23.95 -34.07 -5.39
CA ALA A 13 -24.57 -34.63 -4.23
C ALA A 13 -23.70 -35.73 -3.61
N PRO A 14 -23.58 -35.80 -2.27
CA PRO A 14 -22.86 -36.87 -1.60
C PRO A 14 -23.58 -38.23 -1.68
N SER A 15 -24.82 -38.25 -2.15
CA SER A 15 -25.65 -39.46 -2.28
C SER A 15 -25.84 -39.86 -3.73
N ILE A 16 -25.61 -41.13 -4.03
CA ILE A 16 -25.89 -41.72 -5.35
C ILE A 16 -27.38 -41.72 -5.73
N TYR A 17 -28.26 -41.44 -4.79
CA TYR A 17 -29.71 -41.37 -4.98
C TYR A 17 -30.23 -39.97 -5.27
N GLN A 18 -29.35 -38.97 -5.26
CA GLN A 18 -29.69 -37.59 -5.64
C GLN A 18 -29.12 -37.34 -7.04
N ASP A 19 -29.95 -36.68 -7.86
CA ASP A 19 -29.51 -36.32 -9.21
C ASP A 19 -28.33 -35.35 -9.13
N ALA A 20 -27.17 -35.79 -9.62
CA ALA A 20 -26.02 -34.95 -9.81
C ALA A 20 -26.04 -34.40 -11.24
N GLN A 21 -25.85 -33.12 -11.39
CA GLN A 21 -25.81 -32.42 -12.66
C GLN A 21 -24.57 -31.56 -12.76
N GLU A 22 -23.73 -31.84 -13.73
CA GLU A 22 -22.52 -31.09 -13.99
C GLU A 22 -22.73 -30.16 -15.17
N CYS A 23 -22.45 -28.87 -14.99
CA CYS A 23 -22.58 -27.85 -16.01
C CYS A 23 -21.24 -27.14 -16.17
N ILE A 24 -20.44 -27.55 -17.18
CA ILE A 24 -19.12 -27.00 -17.42
C ILE A 24 -19.20 -26.01 -18.57
N ASN A 25 -18.70 -24.78 -18.34
CA ASN A 25 -18.68 -23.69 -19.31
C ASN A 25 -20.05 -23.25 -19.84
N PHE A 26 -21.11 -23.51 -19.06
CA PHE A 26 -22.46 -23.00 -19.32
C PHE A 26 -23.05 -22.40 -18.04
N TYR A 27 -23.89 -21.39 -18.18
CA TYR A 27 -24.72 -20.87 -17.09
C TYR A 27 -26.20 -20.94 -17.46
N PRO A 28 -27.08 -21.28 -16.52
CA PRO A 28 -28.51 -21.30 -16.74
C PRO A 28 -29.09 -19.90 -16.65
N GLU A 29 -29.89 -19.51 -17.63
CA GLU A 29 -30.72 -18.32 -17.58
C GLU A 29 -32.19 -18.73 -17.52
N ILE A 30 -32.92 -18.20 -16.54
CA ILE A 30 -34.34 -18.48 -16.31
C ILE A 30 -35.14 -17.33 -16.87
N ASP A 31 -36.09 -17.57 -17.77
CA ASP A 31 -37.03 -16.56 -18.26
C ASP A 31 -37.99 -16.16 -17.12
N PRO A 32 -37.86 -14.93 -16.58
CA PRO A 32 -38.67 -14.49 -15.43
C PRO A 32 -40.15 -14.28 -15.76
N PHE A 33 -40.53 -14.28 -17.04
CA PHE A 33 -41.90 -14.03 -17.49
C PHE A 33 -42.73 -15.28 -17.81
N LYS A 34 -42.08 -16.45 -17.84
CA LYS A 34 -42.76 -17.74 -18.07
C LYS A 34 -42.92 -18.48 -16.74
N GLN A 35 -44.13 -18.38 -16.17
CA GLN A 35 -44.46 -19.04 -14.89
C GLN A 35 -44.79 -20.55 -15.01
N ASP A 36 -45.01 -21.08 -16.21
CA ASP A 36 -45.23 -22.51 -16.41
C ASP A 36 -43.96 -23.22 -16.95
N ARG A 37 -43.39 -24.10 -16.11
CA ARG A 37 -42.30 -25.01 -16.38
C ARG A 37 -41.17 -24.34 -17.17
N GLY A 38 -40.41 -23.55 -16.42
CA GLY A 38 -39.45 -22.61 -16.89
C GLY A 38 -38.63 -23.03 -18.07
N THR A 39 -38.66 -22.24 -19.12
CA THR A 39 -37.67 -22.35 -20.17
C THR A 39 -36.35 -21.85 -19.57
N ILE A 40 -35.52 -22.80 -19.17
CA ILE A 40 -34.14 -22.54 -18.78
C ILE A 40 -33.31 -22.69 -20.04
N ALA A 41 -32.58 -21.64 -20.42
CA ALA A 41 -31.60 -21.69 -21.49
C ALA A 41 -30.19 -21.84 -20.89
N LEU A 42 -29.36 -22.69 -21.47
CA LEU A 42 -27.95 -22.76 -21.14
C LEU A 42 -27.18 -21.92 -22.15
N TYR A 43 -26.53 -20.87 -21.63
CA TYR A 43 -25.62 -20.05 -22.41
C TYR A 43 -24.17 -20.44 -22.14
N PRO A 44 -23.34 -20.55 -23.20
CA PRO A 44 -21.92 -20.79 -22.99
C PRO A 44 -21.25 -19.59 -22.32
N THR A 45 -20.38 -19.85 -21.38
CA THR A 45 -19.50 -18.82 -20.86
C THR A 45 -18.56 -18.35 -21.99
N PRO A 46 -18.39 -17.04 -22.19
CA PRO A 46 -17.50 -16.53 -23.24
C PRO A 46 -16.07 -17.01 -23.00
N GLY A 47 -15.37 -17.36 -24.07
CA GLY A 47 -13.96 -17.73 -24.02
C GLY A 47 -13.09 -16.53 -23.61
N LEU A 48 -11.88 -16.82 -23.12
CA LEU A 48 -10.88 -15.81 -22.82
C LEU A 48 -10.02 -15.53 -24.04
N THR A 49 -9.86 -14.27 -24.38
CA THR A 49 -8.92 -13.80 -25.40
C THR A 49 -7.77 -13.06 -24.72
N SER A 50 -6.52 -13.36 -25.11
CA SER A 50 -5.37 -12.58 -24.62
C SER A 50 -5.49 -11.14 -25.07
N LEU A 51 -5.59 -10.22 -24.11
CA LEU A 51 -5.82 -8.81 -24.37
C LEU A 51 -4.51 -8.03 -24.37
N ILE A 52 -3.64 -8.25 -23.39
CA ILE A 52 -2.41 -7.49 -23.19
C ILE A 52 -1.27 -8.44 -22.80
N PRO A 53 -0.21 -8.57 -23.62
CA PRO A 53 1.01 -9.22 -23.18
C PRO A 53 1.81 -8.27 -22.27
N LEU A 54 2.16 -8.70 -21.07
CA LEU A 54 3.08 -7.98 -20.19
C LEU A 54 4.53 -8.43 -20.46
N SER A 55 5.47 -7.49 -20.49
CA SER A 55 6.86 -7.75 -20.84
C SER A 55 7.57 -8.70 -19.87
N ALA A 56 7.19 -8.72 -18.60
CA ALA A 56 7.77 -9.62 -17.61
C ALA A 56 7.45 -11.11 -17.83
N GLN A 57 6.36 -11.44 -18.56
CA GLN A 57 5.92 -12.80 -18.87
C GLN A 57 5.94 -13.75 -17.66
N ALA A 58 5.49 -13.26 -16.51
CA ALA A 58 5.45 -13.94 -15.23
C ALA A 58 4.02 -14.04 -14.71
N GLU A 59 3.83 -14.63 -13.53
CA GLU A 59 2.54 -14.67 -12.85
C GLU A 59 2.01 -13.27 -12.55
N VAL A 60 0.73 -13.02 -12.83
CA VAL A 60 0.01 -11.83 -12.37
C VAL A 60 -0.40 -12.05 -10.91
N ARG A 61 0.27 -11.34 -10.02
CA ARG A 61 0.17 -11.50 -8.56
C ARG A 61 -1.00 -10.74 -7.93
N GLY A 62 -1.49 -9.73 -8.61
CA GLY A 62 -2.63 -8.91 -8.19
C GLY A 62 -2.97 -7.87 -9.22
N MET A 63 -4.25 -7.47 -9.23
CA MET A 63 -4.79 -6.42 -10.11
C MET A 63 -5.84 -5.60 -9.37
N ARG A 64 -5.89 -4.30 -9.65
CA ARG A 64 -6.92 -3.40 -9.16
C ARG A 64 -7.11 -2.23 -10.10
N THR A 65 -8.36 -1.87 -10.37
CA THR A 65 -8.70 -0.58 -10.98
C THR A 65 -8.62 0.50 -9.92
N VAL A 66 -7.86 1.57 -10.17
CA VAL A 66 -7.75 2.69 -9.24
C VAL A 66 -9.03 3.50 -9.19
N SER A 67 -9.25 4.19 -8.08
CA SER A 67 -10.39 5.11 -7.89
C SER A 67 -10.43 6.14 -9.00
N GLY A 68 -11.61 6.33 -9.61
CA GLY A 68 -11.77 7.18 -10.79
C GLY A 68 -11.62 6.46 -12.13
N GLY A 69 -11.25 5.17 -12.17
CA GLY A 69 -11.26 4.33 -13.37
C GLY A 69 -10.22 4.69 -14.45
N GLN A 70 -9.26 5.57 -14.15
CA GLN A 70 -8.27 6.05 -15.11
C GLN A 70 -7.26 4.98 -15.52
N TYR A 71 -6.91 4.11 -14.57
CA TYR A 71 -5.88 3.10 -14.72
C TYR A 71 -6.27 1.81 -14.02
N MET A 72 -5.77 0.71 -14.55
CA MET A 72 -5.67 -0.56 -13.85
C MET A 72 -4.22 -0.76 -13.43
N VAL A 73 -3.97 -1.03 -12.16
CA VAL A 73 -2.66 -1.43 -11.64
C VAL A 73 -2.60 -2.95 -11.64
N ALA A 74 -1.54 -3.51 -12.20
CA ALA A 74 -1.27 -4.94 -12.21
C ALA A 74 0.17 -5.21 -11.78
N VAL A 75 0.38 -6.22 -10.95
CA VAL A 75 1.71 -6.70 -10.58
C VAL A 75 1.97 -8.02 -11.27
N CYS A 76 3.01 -8.06 -12.12
CA CYS A 76 3.42 -9.24 -12.86
C CYS A 76 4.89 -9.55 -12.54
N GLY A 77 5.13 -10.71 -11.92
CA GLY A 77 6.43 -11.01 -11.34
C GLY A 77 6.86 -9.93 -10.35
N GLY A 78 8.03 -9.34 -10.54
CA GLY A 78 8.54 -8.23 -9.73
C GLY A 78 8.18 -6.84 -10.23
N TYR A 79 7.34 -6.67 -11.25
CA TYR A 79 7.09 -5.37 -11.89
C TYR A 79 5.66 -4.89 -11.68
N VAL A 80 5.54 -3.59 -11.42
CA VAL A 80 4.25 -2.89 -11.27
C VAL A 80 3.92 -2.21 -12.59
N TYR A 81 2.82 -2.62 -13.17
CA TYR A 81 2.28 -2.07 -14.41
C TYR A 81 1.09 -1.18 -14.12
N VAL A 82 1.01 -0.09 -14.85
CA VAL A 82 -0.19 0.72 -14.97
C VAL A 82 -0.71 0.57 -16.40
N ILE A 83 -1.95 0.19 -16.53
CA ILE A 83 -2.61 -0.06 -17.81
C ILE A 83 -3.68 1.01 -17.99
N ASN A 84 -3.60 1.76 -19.06
CA ASN A 84 -4.55 2.83 -19.37
C ASN A 84 -5.81 2.31 -20.07
N ALA A 85 -6.78 3.19 -20.31
CA ALA A 85 -8.05 2.85 -20.97
C ALA A 85 -7.87 2.34 -22.43
N SER A 86 -6.72 2.55 -23.05
CA SER A 86 -6.37 1.98 -24.37
C SER A 86 -5.62 0.66 -24.27
N PHE A 87 -5.60 0.04 -23.09
CA PHE A 87 -4.92 -1.22 -22.81
C PHE A 87 -3.40 -1.20 -23.05
N VAL A 88 -2.77 -0.04 -22.91
CA VAL A 88 -1.31 0.08 -23.02
C VAL A 88 -0.68 -0.07 -21.63
N PRO A 89 0.12 -1.14 -21.41
CA PRO A 89 0.82 -1.34 -20.15
C PRO A 89 2.09 -0.49 -20.08
N THR A 90 2.34 0.13 -18.94
CA THR A 90 3.56 0.90 -18.64
C THR A 90 4.10 0.47 -17.28
N ILE A 91 5.38 0.10 -17.21
CA ILE A 91 6.01 -0.19 -15.92
C ILE A 91 6.23 1.13 -15.18
N VAL A 92 5.81 1.19 -13.92
CA VAL A 92 5.95 2.36 -13.05
C VAL A 92 6.81 2.09 -11.82
N GLY A 93 7.12 0.82 -11.55
CA GLY A 93 7.90 0.44 -10.38
C GLY A 93 8.32 -1.02 -10.40
N GLN A 94 9.16 -1.36 -9.41
CA GLN A 94 9.67 -2.71 -9.21
C GLN A 94 9.56 -3.08 -7.74
N LEU A 95 9.06 -4.28 -7.46
CA LEU A 95 9.01 -4.88 -6.13
C LEU A 95 10.31 -5.63 -5.85
N ASN A 96 10.63 -5.77 -4.57
CA ASN A 96 11.78 -6.57 -4.12
C ASN A 96 11.47 -8.08 -4.12
N THR A 97 10.21 -8.46 -4.28
CA THR A 97 9.75 -9.85 -4.42
C THR A 97 9.20 -10.10 -5.81
N SER A 98 9.29 -11.33 -6.31
CA SER A 98 8.80 -11.71 -7.65
C SER A 98 7.71 -12.78 -7.63
N THR A 99 7.39 -13.33 -6.47
CA THR A 99 6.42 -14.43 -6.30
C THR A 99 5.46 -14.15 -5.14
N GLY A 100 4.36 -14.87 -5.09
CA GLY A 100 3.32 -14.72 -4.10
C GLY A 100 2.32 -13.60 -4.45
N ARG A 101 1.19 -13.59 -3.76
CA ARG A 101 0.14 -12.59 -3.99
C ARG A 101 0.50 -11.23 -3.44
N VAL A 102 -0.10 -10.19 -4.02
CA VAL A 102 0.02 -8.82 -3.55
C VAL A 102 -1.37 -8.24 -3.25
N GLY A 103 -1.46 -7.49 -2.15
CA GLY A 103 -2.59 -6.62 -1.85
C GLY A 103 -2.39 -5.25 -2.50
N ILE A 104 -3.46 -4.69 -3.07
CA ILE A 104 -3.42 -3.39 -3.73
C ILE A 104 -4.65 -2.58 -3.33
N THR A 105 -4.45 -1.35 -2.88
CA THR A 105 -5.54 -0.39 -2.66
C THR A 105 -5.10 1.03 -3.04
N ASP A 106 -6.02 1.98 -3.09
CA ASP A 106 -5.71 3.37 -3.41
C ASP A 106 -6.65 4.35 -2.69
N ASN A 107 -6.18 5.58 -2.47
CA ASN A 107 -6.97 6.69 -1.93
C ASN A 107 -7.25 7.80 -2.97
N GLY A 108 -7.17 7.46 -4.25
CA GLY A 108 -7.31 8.42 -5.35
C GLY A 108 -6.08 9.30 -5.60
N LEU A 109 -5.11 9.33 -4.67
CA LEU A 109 -3.84 10.06 -4.78
C LEU A 109 -2.65 9.11 -4.87
N ASN A 110 -2.63 8.08 -4.04
CA ASN A 110 -1.57 7.08 -3.98
C ASN A 110 -2.18 5.69 -4.10
N VAL A 111 -1.52 4.83 -4.83
CA VAL A 111 -1.73 3.38 -4.79
C VAL A 111 -0.79 2.81 -3.74
N TYR A 112 -1.31 1.95 -2.88
CA TYR A 112 -0.56 1.24 -1.86
C TYR A 112 -0.52 -0.24 -2.20
N ILE A 113 0.66 -0.83 -2.20
CA ILE A 113 0.91 -2.22 -2.59
C ILE A 113 1.65 -2.93 -1.46
N VAL A 114 1.23 -4.14 -1.13
CA VAL A 114 1.86 -4.99 -0.11
C VAL A 114 2.11 -6.39 -0.68
N ASP A 115 3.28 -6.98 -0.40
CA ASP A 115 3.71 -8.26 -0.98
C ASP A 115 4.04 -9.33 0.08
N GLY A 116 3.63 -9.10 1.33
CA GLY A 116 3.91 -9.97 2.48
C GLY A 116 5.16 -9.55 3.24
N VAL A 117 6.21 -9.11 2.54
CA VAL A 117 7.51 -8.76 3.10
C VAL A 117 7.74 -7.27 3.16
N TYR A 118 7.26 -6.55 2.15
CA TYR A 118 7.48 -5.12 1.96
C TYR A 118 6.18 -4.39 1.66
N ARG A 119 6.25 -3.06 1.75
CA ARG A 119 5.18 -2.12 1.41
C ARG A 119 5.69 -1.12 0.39
N TYR A 120 4.85 -0.77 -0.58
CA TYR A 120 5.21 0.14 -1.67
C TYR A 120 4.08 1.13 -1.91
N THR A 121 4.43 2.27 -2.46
CA THR A 121 3.46 3.27 -2.90
C THR A 121 3.81 3.79 -4.28
N TRP A 122 2.78 4.07 -5.07
CA TRP A 122 2.89 4.80 -6.32
C TRP A 122 1.97 6.02 -6.30
N ARG A 123 2.55 7.20 -6.49
CA ARG A 123 1.77 8.42 -6.66
C ARG A 123 1.09 8.39 -8.02
N ILE A 124 -0.26 8.44 -8.04
CA ILE A 124 -1.03 8.42 -9.28
C ILE A 124 -0.66 9.63 -10.12
N SER A 125 -0.09 9.38 -11.28
CA SER A 125 0.39 10.39 -12.24
C SER A 125 0.27 9.84 -13.64
N ASN A 126 0.43 10.68 -14.66
CA ASN A 126 0.55 10.17 -16.04
C ASN A 126 1.85 9.34 -16.16
N PRO A 127 1.78 8.02 -16.33
CA PRO A 127 2.95 7.15 -16.25
C PRO A 127 3.82 7.16 -17.49
N SER A 128 3.31 7.60 -18.64
CA SER A 128 3.98 7.35 -19.93
C SER A 128 4.62 8.62 -20.49
N ALA A 129 5.95 8.63 -20.59
CA ALA A 129 6.67 9.56 -21.46
C ALA A 129 7.06 8.91 -22.79
N ALA A 130 7.61 7.69 -22.76
CA ALA A 130 7.94 6.92 -23.95
C ALA A 130 7.92 5.41 -23.70
N THR A 131 7.60 4.66 -24.75
CA THR A 131 7.83 3.21 -24.86
C THR A 131 8.74 2.96 -26.05
N PHE A 132 9.79 2.20 -25.87
CA PHE A 132 10.81 1.95 -26.87
C PHE A 132 11.50 0.59 -26.67
N GLN A 133 12.23 0.15 -27.69
CA GLN A 133 13.15 -0.99 -27.60
C GLN A 133 14.60 -0.48 -27.52
N GLY A 134 15.40 -1.14 -26.71
CA GLY A 134 16.80 -0.76 -26.53
C GLY A 134 17.64 -1.83 -25.85
N THR A 135 18.96 -1.61 -25.87
CA THR A 135 19.96 -2.41 -25.16
C THR A 135 20.70 -1.52 -24.17
N ILE A 136 21.25 -2.12 -23.12
CA ILE A 136 22.04 -1.39 -22.13
C ILE A 136 23.38 -2.10 -21.90
N SER A 137 24.47 -1.32 -21.92
CA SER A 137 25.82 -1.77 -21.55
C SER A 137 26.42 -0.77 -20.56
N GLY A 138 26.57 -1.18 -19.31
CA GLY A 138 26.98 -0.29 -18.22
C GLY A 138 25.95 0.83 -18.02
N THR A 139 26.35 2.06 -18.18
CA THR A 139 25.45 3.24 -18.12
C THR A 139 24.98 3.75 -19.48
N THR A 140 25.33 3.05 -20.56
CA THR A 140 24.93 3.46 -21.93
C THR A 140 23.67 2.71 -22.34
N LEU A 141 22.59 3.45 -22.58
CA LEU A 141 21.35 2.98 -23.19
C LEU A 141 21.40 3.29 -24.69
N THR A 142 21.25 2.25 -25.52
CA THR A 142 21.14 2.38 -26.98
C THR A 142 19.70 2.05 -27.38
N VAL A 143 18.99 3.03 -27.90
CA VAL A 143 17.61 2.88 -28.37
C VAL A 143 17.62 2.39 -29.81
N THR A 144 16.97 1.25 -30.05
CA THR A 144 16.88 0.65 -31.38
C THR A 144 15.60 1.03 -32.11
N LYS A 145 14.49 1.28 -31.37
CA LYS A 145 13.20 1.66 -31.93
C LYS A 145 12.35 2.39 -30.88
N VAL A 146 11.84 3.55 -31.21
CA VAL A 146 10.79 4.22 -30.43
C VAL A 146 9.44 3.68 -30.90
N ILE A 147 8.61 3.20 -29.95
CA ILE A 147 7.27 2.66 -30.19
C ILE A 147 6.25 3.78 -30.02
N THR A 148 6.30 4.50 -28.90
CA THR A 148 5.44 5.66 -28.61
C THR A 148 6.17 6.69 -27.77
N GLY A 149 5.73 7.93 -27.83
CA GLY A 149 6.20 9.03 -26.99
C GLY A 149 7.60 9.56 -27.34
N THR A 150 8.21 10.27 -26.40
CA THR A 150 9.51 10.93 -26.58
C THR A 150 10.41 10.66 -25.39
N ILE A 151 11.60 10.14 -25.67
CA ILE A 151 12.64 9.94 -24.65
C ILE A 151 13.32 11.29 -24.39
N ALA A 152 13.51 11.63 -23.14
CA ALA A 152 14.19 12.85 -22.71
C ALA A 152 15.02 12.60 -21.46
N THR A 153 15.93 13.51 -21.16
CA THR A 153 16.63 13.57 -19.88
C THR A 153 15.63 13.81 -18.73
N ASN A 154 16.03 13.39 -17.52
CA ASN A 154 15.22 13.50 -16.30
C ASN A 154 13.94 12.65 -16.35
N GLN A 155 13.93 11.56 -17.11
CA GLN A 155 12.89 10.55 -17.06
C GLN A 155 13.38 9.34 -16.28
N ALA A 156 12.53 8.79 -15.43
CA ALA A 156 12.75 7.49 -14.81
C ALA A 156 12.66 6.39 -15.87
N LEU A 157 13.56 5.42 -15.83
CA LEU A 157 13.66 4.32 -16.79
C LEU A 157 13.25 3.00 -16.13
N PHE A 158 12.36 2.26 -16.81
CA PHE A 158 11.84 0.98 -16.36
C PHE A 158 11.94 -0.07 -17.46
N GLY A 159 12.20 -1.32 -17.06
CA GLY A 159 12.28 -2.48 -17.94
C GLY A 159 12.78 -3.70 -17.18
N VAL A 160 12.65 -4.88 -17.77
CA VAL A 160 13.17 -6.11 -17.19
C VAL A 160 14.70 -6.02 -17.11
N GLY A 161 15.27 -6.30 -15.94
CA GLY A 161 16.72 -6.21 -15.70
C GLY A 161 17.27 -4.80 -15.50
N ILE A 162 16.45 -3.76 -15.50
CA ILE A 162 16.86 -2.39 -15.15
C ILE A 162 16.75 -2.22 -13.63
N PRO A 163 17.83 -1.78 -12.94
CA PRO A 163 17.77 -1.53 -11.51
C PRO A 163 16.70 -0.47 -11.15
N ALA A 164 16.02 -0.67 -10.03
CA ALA A 164 15.08 0.32 -9.50
C ALA A 164 15.73 1.69 -9.34
N GLU A 165 14.93 2.77 -9.43
CA GLU A 165 15.39 4.17 -9.30
C GLU A 165 16.39 4.62 -10.38
N THR A 166 16.44 3.96 -11.53
CA THR A 166 17.26 4.39 -12.68
C THR A 166 16.63 5.59 -13.38
N VAL A 167 17.43 6.59 -13.72
CA VAL A 167 17.01 7.83 -14.41
C VAL A 167 17.89 8.04 -15.64
N ILE A 168 17.30 8.58 -16.72
CA ILE A 168 18.02 9.03 -17.93
C ILE A 168 18.61 10.41 -17.61
N VAL A 169 19.95 10.48 -17.50
CA VAL A 169 20.64 11.69 -17.03
C VAL A 169 21.13 12.59 -18.16
N SER A 170 21.48 12.01 -19.32
CA SER A 170 21.94 12.77 -20.50
C SER A 170 21.79 11.95 -21.77
N GLY A 171 21.93 12.59 -22.94
CA GLY A 171 21.92 11.94 -24.24
C GLY A 171 20.94 12.57 -25.22
N SER A 172 20.92 12.03 -26.44
CA SER A 172 20.00 12.42 -27.51
C SER A 172 19.93 11.35 -28.59
N GLY A 173 18.90 11.36 -29.42
CA GLY A 173 18.73 10.44 -30.53
C GLY A 173 18.65 8.99 -30.08
N THR A 174 19.62 8.16 -30.44
CA THR A 174 19.63 6.73 -30.11
C THR A 174 20.51 6.40 -28.92
N THR A 175 21.32 7.32 -28.39
CA THR A 175 22.30 7.05 -27.34
C THR A 175 22.06 7.92 -26.12
N TRP A 176 21.84 7.29 -24.98
CA TRP A 176 21.51 7.92 -23.71
C TRP A 176 22.40 7.40 -22.58
N THR A 177 22.62 8.22 -21.58
CA THR A 177 23.31 7.84 -20.34
C THR A 177 22.30 7.71 -19.22
N ILE A 178 22.39 6.62 -18.47
CA ILE A 178 21.53 6.33 -17.33
C ILE A 178 22.30 6.38 -16.00
N SER A 179 21.59 6.65 -14.91
CA SER A 179 22.19 6.89 -13.59
C SER A 179 22.76 5.62 -12.92
N LYS A 180 22.31 4.43 -13.32
CA LYS A 180 22.74 3.14 -12.75
C LYS A 180 23.21 2.20 -13.84
N THR A 181 24.15 1.31 -13.50
CA THR A 181 24.65 0.31 -14.44
C THR A 181 23.67 -0.84 -14.62
N ALA A 182 23.47 -1.26 -15.87
CA ALA A 182 22.70 -2.44 -16.23
C ALA A 182 23.36 -3.17 -17.41
N SER A 183 22.94 -4.41 -17.67
CA SER A 183 23.42 -5.21 -18.82
C SER A 183 22.23 -5.89 -19.48
N ILE A 184 21.81 -5.36 -20.63
CA ILE A 184 20.71 -5.86 -21.45
C ILE A 184 21.23 -5.98 -22.88
N ALA A 185 21.68 -7.20 -23.23
CA ALA A 185 22.36 -7.44 -24.50
C ALA A 185 21.41 -7.57 -25.69
N THR A 186 20.19 -8.03 -25.47
CA THR A 186 19.15 -8.15 -26.51
C THR A 186 18.17 -6.99 -26.37
N ALA A 187 17.75 -6.41 -27.46
CA ALA A 187 16.81 -5.29 -27.43
C ALA A 187 15.45 -5.70 -26.83
N GLU A 188 15.10 -5.10 -25.72
CA GLU A 188 13.86 -5.35 -24.97
C GLU A 188 12.99 -4.10 -24.93
N VAL A 189 11.69 -4.30 -24.61
CA VAL A 189 10.77 -3.20 -24.43
C VAL A 189 11.02 -2.54 -23.09
N MET A 190 11.28 -1.24 -23.13
CA MET A 190 11.51 -0.37 -21.98
C MET A 190 10.51 0.77 -21.99
N ASN A 191 10.22 1.28 -20.80
CA ASN A 191 9.37 2.46 -20.62
C ASN A 191 10.14 3.56 -19.90
N SER A 192 9.89 4.79 -20.27
CA SER A 192 10.31 5.94 -19.47
C SER A 192 9.09 6.73 -19.01
N SER A 193 9.18 7.33 -17.83
CA SER A 193 8.15 8.24 -17.31
C SER A 193 8.80 9.49 -16.75
N ALA A 194 8.05 10.61 -16.76
CA ALA A 194 8.49 11.81 -16.08
C ALA A 194 8.73 11.51 -14.60
N VAL A 195 9.85 11.99 -14.05
CA VAL A 195 10.04 12.01 -12.59
C VAL A 195 9.02 12.97 -11.96
N ALA A 196 8.70 12.79 -10.69
CA ALA A 196 7.79 13.70 -9.99
C ALA A 196 8.37 15.11 -9.92
N SER A 197 9.67 15.21 -9.69
CA SER A 197 10.39 16.48 -9.68
C SER A 197 11.89 16.31 -9.94
N VAL A 198 12.50 17.28 -10.58
CA VAL A 198 13.95 17.46 -10.66
C VAL A 198 14.34 18.52 -9.63
N LEU A 199 15.32 18.21 -8.80
CA LEU A 199 15.74 19.03 -7.67
C LEU A 199 17.18 19.52 -7.88
N THR A 200 17.45 20.77 -7.52
CA THR A 200 18.79 21.21 -7.13
C THR A 200 18.81 21.21 -5.60
N SER A 201 19.63 20.35 -5.00
CA SER A 201 19.52 20.09 -3.56
C SER A 201 20.82 19.60 -2.95
N SER A 202 20.92 19.71 -1.63
CA SER A 202 22.02 19.17 -0.83
C SER A 202 21.44 18.36 0.33
N ILE A 203 22.22 17.45 0.91
CA ILE A 203 21.83 16.67 2.08
C ILE A 203 22.88 16.82 3.16
N SER A 204 22.43 17.10 4.37
CA SER A 204 23.26 17.13 5.59
C SER A 204 22.52 16.41 6.72
N GLY A 205 23.06 15.26 7.12
CA GLY A 205 22.35 14.37 8.05
C GLY A 205 21.06 13.86 7.42
N THR A 206 19.95 13.99 8.10
CA THR A 206 18.59 13.66 7.61
C THR A 206 17.84 14.85 7.00
N THR A 207 18.52 15.98 6.76
CA THR A 207 17.93 17.16 6.15
C THR A 207 18.30 17.25 4.68
N LEU A 208 17.29 17.18 3.81
CA LEU A 208 17.37 17.51 2.38
C LEU A 208 17.02 18.98 2.21
N THR A 209 17.95 19.79 1.74
CA THR A 209 17.74 21.20 1.42
C THR A 209 17.55 21.35 -0.10
N VAL A 210 16.37 21.76 -0.51
CA VAL A 210 16.00 21.98 -1.92
C VAL A 210 16.04 23.46 -2.24
N THR A 211 16.91 23.86 -3.15
CA THR A 211 17.09 25.25 -3.59
C THR A 211 16.32 25.56 -4.88
N ALA A 212 16.07 24.54 -5.71
CA ALA A 212 15.21 24.63 -6.87
C ALA A 212 14.50 23.30 -7.13
N THR A 213 13.28 23.35 -7.65
CA THR A 213 12.47 22.18 -7.99
C THR A 213 11.57 22.44 -9.18
N SER A 214 11.36 21.43 -10.04
CA SER A 214 10.43 21.50 -11.18
C SER A 214 9.00 21.07 -10.84
N GLY A 215 8.76 20.50 -9.66
CA GLY A 215 7.46 19.98 -9.24
C GLY A 215 7.25 20.06 -7.74
N THR A 216 6.19 19.44 -7.26
CA THR A 216 5.80 19.43 -5.85
C THR A 216 6.32 18.16 -5.18
N LEU A 217 6.87 18.30 -3.99
CA LEU A 217 7.38 17.20 -3.17
C LEU A 217 6.36 16.78 -2.11
N TYR A 218 6.30 15.49 -1.83
CA TYR A 218 5.37 14.88 -0.88
C TYR A 218 6.08 13.88 0.03
N PRO A 219 5.66 13.69 1.27
CA PRO A 219 6.11 12.56 2.09
C PRO A 219 5.83 11.22 1.38
N GLY A 220 6.76 10.29 1.50
CA GLY A 220 6.71 9.00 0.82
C GLY A 220 7.33 8.99 -0.59
N GLN A 221 7.89 10.09 -1.08
CA GLN A 221 8.60 10.09 -2.36
C GLN A 221 10.04 9.62 -2.18
N THR A 222 10.48 8.73 -3.08
CA THR A 222 11.89 8.36 -3.21
C THR A 222 12.70 9.49 -3.80
N ILE A 223 13.84 9.78 -3.21
CA ILE A 223 14.86 10.68 -3.73
C ILE A 223 16.02 9.84 -4.27
N THR A 224 16.42 10.07 -5.50
CA THR A 224 17.57 9.41 -6.13
C THR A 224 18.50 10.44 -6.77
N GLY A 225 19.77 10.09 -6.88
CA GLY A 225 20.82 10.97 -7.43
C GLY A 225 22.22 10.46 -7.10
N THR A 226 23.24 11.17 -7.53
CA THR A 226 24.64 10.80 -7.24
C THR A 226 24.89 10.84 -5.73
N GLY A 227 25.40 9.73 -5.17
CA GLY A 227 25.69 9.61 -3.73
C GLY A 227 24.45 9.39 -2.85
N VAL A 228 23.24 9.44 -3.39
CA VAL A 228 22.02 9.14 -2.63
C VAL A 228 21.88 7.62 -2.50
N THR A 229 21.74 7.16 -1.25
CA THR A 229 21.51 5.73 -0.96
C THR A 229 20.14 5.31 -1.48
N ASN A 230 20.05 4.13 -2.09
CA ASN A 230 18.78 3.55 -2.54
C ASN A 230 17.79 3.47 -1.37
N GLY A 231 16.50 3.73 -1.65
CA GLY A 231 15.46 3.76 -0.62
C GLY A 231 15.51 5.00 0.27
N THR A 232 16.20 6.08 -0.15
CA THR A 232 16.07 7.37 0.51
C THR A 232 14.71 7.98 0.17
N ILE A 233 13.88 8.25 1.18
CA ILE A 233 12.56 8.84 1.02
C ILE A 233 12.39 10.11 1.84
N ILE A 234 11.52 11.00 1.37
CA ILE A 234 11.03 12.12 2.15
C ILE A 234 10.05 11.59 3.21
N THR A 235 10.36 11.75 4.48
CA THR A 235 9.50 11.33 5.60
C THR A 235 8.57 12.43 6.05
N ALA A 236 8.99 13.70 5.90
CA ALA A 236 8.16 14.85 6.24
C ALA A 236 8.48 16.05 5.35
N LEU A 237 7.46 16.86 5.08
CA LEU A 237 7.62 18.16 4.45
C LEU A 237 8.25 19.13 5.44
N GLY A 238 9.14 19.98 4.97
CA GLY A 238 9.88 20.92 5.81
C GLY A 238 9.08 22.14 6.30
N SER A 239 7.85 22.40 5.85
CA SER A 239 7.04 23.47 6.44
C SER A 239 6.44 22.99 7.75
N GLY A 240 6.86 23.64 8.86
CA GLY A 240 6.38 23.28 10.18
C GLY A 240 6.91 21.97 10.75
N THR A 241 7.86 21.29 10.10
CA THR A 241 8.60 20.16 10.71
C THR A 241 9.78 20.69 11.51
N VAL A 242 10.02 20.09 12.67
CA VAL A 242 11.20 20.41 13.47
C VAL A 242 12.44 19.79 12.80
N LEU A 243 13.38 20.65 12.42
CA LEU A 243 14.65 20.28 11.78
C LEU A 243 15.76 20.08 12.80
N SER A 244 15.78 20.93 13.82
CA SER A 244 16.72 20.81 14.92
C SER A 244 16.11 21.36 16.21
N THR A 245 16.67 20.95 17.33
CA THR A 245 16.17 21.29 18.66
C THR A 245 17.33 21.59 19.58
N ALA A 246 17.23 22.69 20.33
CA ALA A 246 18.09 22.98 21.46
C ALA A 246 17.26 22.95 22.74
N ILE A 247 17.78 22.34 23.80
CA ILE A 247 17.16 22.40 25.13
C ILE A 247 17.30 23.82 25.65
N ASN A 248 16.17 24.49 25.90
CA ASN A 248 16.15 25.82 26.51
C ASN A 248 16.18 25.70 28.04
N THR A 249 15.31 24.86 28.61
CA THR A 249 15.30 24.50 30.03
C THR A 249 15.17 23.01 30.15
N GLY A 250 16.09 22.35 30.87
CA GLY A 250 16.12 20.88 30.98
C GLY A 250 15.05 20.28 31.90
N GLY A 251 14.31 21.14 32.63
CA GLY A 251 13.27 20.69 33.57
C GLY A 251 13.82 19.90 34.76
N THR A 252 12.97 19.17 35.44
CA THR A 252 13.33 18.30 36.57
C THR A 252 12.46 17.06 36.61
N GLY A 253 12.97 15.97 37.22
CA GLY A 253 12.21 14.73 37.42
C GLY A 253 12.10 13.82 36.20
N TYR A 254 12.90 14.05 35.17
CA TYR A 254 12.95 13.22 33.95
C TYR A 254 13.83 11.99 34.12
N ALA A 255 13.47 10.93 33.42
CA ALA A 255 14.26 9.69 33.27
C ALA A 255 14.62 9.44 31.80
N VAL A 256 15.69 8.68 31.59
CA VAL A 256 16.06 8.19 30.25
C VAL A 256 14.92 7.29 29.71
N ASN A 257 14.59 7.42 28.43
CA ASN A 257 13.46 6.82 27.73
C ASN A 257 12.09 7.44 28.01
N ASP A 258 11.99 8.53 28.78
CA ASP A 258 10.72 9.28 28.82
C ASP A 258 10.38 9.80 27.42
N SER A 259 9.11 9.67 27.05
CA SER A 259 8.60 10.25 25.81
C SER A 259 8.16 11.70 26.06
N ILE A 260 8.65 12.61 25.24
CA ILE A 260 8.38 14.03 25.29
C ILE A 260 7.56 14.43 24.08
N THR A 261 6.46 15.14 24.30
CA THR A 261 5.62 15.70 23.25
C THR A 261 5.65 17.23 23.31
N VAL A 262 5.93 17.88 22.19
CA VAL A 262 5.86 19.35 22.09
C VAL A 262 4.41 19.79 22.14
N THR A 263 4.12 20.76 22.98
CA THR A 263 2.77 21.35 23.14
C THR A 263 2.66 22.69 22.43
N GLY A 264 1.45 23.04 21.99
CA GLY A 264 1.19 24.27 21.23
C GLY A 264 1.38 24.14 19.73
N GLY A 265 1.13 25.23 19.02
CA GLY A 265 1.03 25.20 17.55
C GLY A 265 -0.26 24.55 17.05
N VAL A 266 -0.42 24.50 15.72
CA VAL A 266 -1.49 23.78 15.04
C VAL A 266 -0.84 22.75 14.13
N TYR A 267 -1.20 21.49 14.27
CA TYR A 267 -0.65 20.38 13.48
C TYR A 267 -1.75 19.57 12.81
N GLY A 268 -1.45 19.02 11.62
CA GLY A 268 -2.41 18.23 10.86
C GLY A 268 -2.58 16.80 11.38
N ASN A 269 -1.47 16.13 11.70
CA ASN A 269 -1.48 14.73 12.15
C ASN A 269 -0.95 14.58 13.58
N SER A 270 0.19 15.18 13.89
CA SER A 270 0.90 14.92 15.15
C SER A 270 1.89 16.01 15.49
N PRO A 271 2.05 16.37 16.78
CA PRO A 271 3.12 17.23 17.25
C PRO A 271 4.49 16.53 17.16
N ALA A 272 5.56 17.29 17.29
CA ALA A 272 6.90 16.74 17.41
C ALA A 272 7.06 15.97 18.73
N THR A 273 7.70 14.79 18.64
CA THR A 273 7.97 13.94 19.80
C THR A 273 9.45 13.58 19.89
N TYR A 274 9.92 13.37 21.11
CA TYR A 274 11.29 13.02 21.42
C TYR A 274 11.33 11.89 22.45
N THR A 275 12.46 11.19 22.50
CA THR A 275 12.82 10.32 23.62
C THR A 275 13.99 10.95 24.36
N VAL A 276 13.92 10.97 25.71
CA VAL A 276 15.03 11.41 26.53
C VAL A 276 16.19 10.44 26.40
N SER A 277 17.30 10.90 25.83
CA SER A 277 18.51 10.07 25.63
C SER A 277 19.51 10.18 26.79
N SER A 278 19.51 11.29 27.51
CA SER A 278 20.36 11.47 28.70
C SER A 278 19.79 12.48 29.71
N VAL A 279 20.04 12.21 30.98
CA VAL A 279 19.69 13.09 32.10
C VAL A 279 20.86 13.25 33.06
N SER A 280 20.89 14.39 33.79
CA SER A 280 21.84 14.63 34.91
C SER A 280 21.04 15.15 36.08
N GLY A 281 20.93 14.38 37.17
CA GLY A 281 20.16 14.76 38.35
C GLY A 281 18.65 14.98 38.07
N GLY A 282 18.09 14.24 37.09
CA GLY A 282 16.67 14.41 36.66
C GLY A 282 16.44 15.59 35.72
N VAL A 283 17.51 16.30 35.28
CA VAL A 283 17.48 17.37 34.28
C VAL A 283 17.80 16.75 32.90
N VAL A 284 17.02 17.03 31.87
CA VAL A 284 17.28 16.54 30.52
C VAL A 284 18.51 17.21 29.94
N THR A 285 19.49 16.39 29.51
CA THR A 285 20.73 16.85 28.88
C THR A 285 20.84 16.39 27.40
N GLY A 286 20.03 15.39 27.00
CA GLY A 286 19.99 14.92 25.61
C GLY A 286 18.61 14.41 25.22
N LEU A 287 18.25 14.68 23.97
CA LEU A 287 17.00 14.27 23.34
C LEU A 287 17.29 13.62 21.99
N THR A 288 16.56 12.57 21.66
CA THR A 288 16.51 11.98 20.32
C THR A 288 15.15 12.32 19.73
N LEU A 289 15.14 12.95 18.55
CA LEU A 289 13.91 13.25 17.82
C LEU A 289 13.29 11.94 17.34
N THR A 290 12.07 11.65 17.78
CA THR A 290 11.31 10.45 17.39
C THR A 290 10.38 10.75 16.22
N TYR A 291 9.73 11.92 16.25
CA TYR A 291 8.87 12.41 15.18
C TYR A 291 8.98 13.93 15.08
N SER A 292 9.18 14.45 13.87
CA SER A 292 9.46 15.87 13.64
C SER A 292 8.23 16.79 13.67
N GLY A 293 7.05 16.24 13.85
CA GLY A 293 5.78 16.98 13.78
C GLY A 293 5.40 17.37 12.34
N ALA A 294 4.16 17.79 12.18
CA ALA A 294 3.62 18.30 10.91
C ALA A 294 2.75 19.52 11.20
N TYR A 295 3.39 20.62 11.55
CA TYR A 295 2.71 21.85 11.96
C TYR A 295 2.26 22.68 10.76
N THR A 296 1.03 23.15 10.78
CA THR A 296 0.54 24.23 9.92
C THR A 296 0.78 25.60 10.55
N SER A 297 0.92 25.65 11.89
CA SER A 297 1.41 26.79 12.65
C SER A 297 2.34 26.28 13.74
N VAL A 298 3.61 26.60 13.65
CA VAL A 298 4.65 26.13 14.58
C VAL A 298 4.45 26.69 16.00
N PRO A 299 4.81 25.90 17.05
CA PRO A 299 4.82 26.41 18.41
C PRO A 299 5.75 27.62 18.58
N THR A 300 5.37 28.55 19.42
CA THR A 300 6.26 29.68 19.81
C THR A 300 7.45 29.16 20.60
N ASN A 301 8.66 29.64 20.25
CA ASN A 301 9.87 29.35 21.03
C ASN A 301 9.99 30.29 22.25
N PRO A 302 10.43 29.74 23.40
CA PRO A 302 10.66 28.35 23.70
C PRO A 302 9.35 27.55 23.80
N ALA A 303 9.29 26.43 23.10
CA ALA A 303 8.11 25.58 23.08
C ALA A 303 7.98 24.76 24.37
N SER A 304 6.79 24.72 24.93
CA SER A 304 6.47 23.89 26.09
C SER A 304 6.37 22.42 25.70
N THR A 305 6.55 21.53 26.67
CA THR A 305 6.47 20.07 26.43
C THR A 305 5.58 19.40 27.47
N SER A 306 5.05 18.22 27.10
CA SER A 306 4.46 17.25 28.01
C SER A 306 5.28 15.95 27.96
N THR A 307 5.18 15.11 28.99
CA THR A 307 5.91 13.85 29.09
C THR A 307 5.00 12.72 29.53
N THR A 308 5.38 11.49 29.16
CA THR A 308 4.77 10.25 29.69
C THR A 308 5.29 9.90 31.10
N GLY A 309 6.43 10.48 31.50
CA GLY A 309 7.02 10.31 32.83
C GLY A 309 6.53 11.36 33.85
N SER A 310 7.26 11.47 34.96
CA SER A 310 6.97 12.43 36.08
C SER A 310 7.67 13.78 35.92
N GLY A 311 8.48 13.99 34.88
CA GLY A 311 9.26 15.19 34.63
C GLY A 311 8.39 16.41 34.34
N THR A 312 8.89 17.59 34.69
CA THR A 312 8.21 18.89 34.46
C THR A 312 9.18 19.97 34.06
N GLY A 313 8.69 21.01 33.37
CA GLY A 313 9.44 22.25 33.10
C GLY A 313 10.47 22.15 31.95
N LEU A 314 10.49 21.07 31.14
CA LEU A 314 11.31 21.04 29.93
C LEU A 314 10.72 21.99 28.89
N THR A 315 11.56 22.86 28.35
CA THR A 315 11.22 23.70 27.18
C THR A 315 12.30 23.64 26.13
N LEU A 316 11.88 23.79 24.87
CA LEU A 316 12.71 23.54 23.69
C LEU A 316 12.71 24.76 22.76
N ASN A 317 13.89 25.12 22.23
CA ASN A 317 13.99 26.03 21.10
C ASN A 317 14.00 25.17 19.81
N LEU A 318 12.93 25.28 19.04
CA LEU A 318 12.73 24.52 17.82
C LEU A 318 13.17 25.35 16.60
N THR A 319 13.97 24.75 15.73
CA THR A 319 14.18 25.27 14.38
C THR A 319 13.30 24.48 13.44
N THR A 320 12.38 25.16 12.77
CA THR A 320 11.42 24.52 11.87
C THR A 320 11.70 24.88 10.41
N GLY A 321 11.38 23.95 9.51
CA GLY A 321 11.52 24.17 8.07
C GLY A 321 10.41 25.06 7.50
N THR A 322 10.66 25.60 6.32
CA THR A 322 9.73 26.46 5.58
C THR A 322 9.21 25.83 4.27
N GLY A 323 9.41 24.53 4.08
CA GLY A 323 9.02 23.85 2.83
C GLY A 323 7.50 23.77 2.66
N THR A 324 7.03 24.17 1.49
CA THR A 324 5.60 24.14 1.08
C THR A 324 5.32 23.12 -0.03
N GLY A 325 6.14 22.05 -0.12
CA GLY A 325 6.13 21.12 -1.27
C GLY A 325 6.98 21.60 -2.45
N GLY A 326 7.64 22.75 -2.34
CA GLY A 326 8.55 23.36 -3.31
C GLY A 326 10.00 23.42 -2.81
N THR A 327 10.63 24.60 -2.86
CA THR A 327 11.95 24.85 -2.27
C THR A 327 11.87 24.88 -0.75
N GLY A 328 12.96 24.50 -0.08
CA GLY A 328 13.07 24.50 1.38
C GLY A 328 13.71 23.22 1.91
N ASN A 329 13.53 22.96 3.19
CA ASN A 329 14.11 21.82 3.87
C ASN A 329 13.06 20.71 4.05
N TYR A 330 13.52 19.46 3.92
CA TYR A 330 12.73 18.25 4.07
C TYR A 330 13.45 17.27 4.99
N VAL A 331 12.72 16.42 5.67
CA VAL A 331 13.29 15.32 6.43
C VAL A 331 13.29 14.07 5.58
N ILE A 332 14.43 13.37 5.55
CA ILE A 332 14.61 12.09 4.89
C ILE A 332 14.99 11.01 5.92
N ASN A 333 14.72 9.75 5.56
CA ASN A 333 14.97 8.60 6.42
C ASN A 333 16.47 8.25 6.59
N ASN A 334 17.32 8.57 5.61
CA ASN A 334 18.73 8.24 5.61
C ASN A 334 19.60 9.45 5.97
N SER A 335 20.62 9.24 6.79
CA SER A 335 21.61 10.28 7.12
C SER A 335 22.74 10.26 6.08
N LEU A 336 22.82 11.35 5.30
CA LEU A 336 23.76 11.47 4.18
C LEU A 336 24.51 12.82 4.25
N SER A 337 25.62 12.93 3.52
CA SER A 337 26.35 14.20 3.33
C SER A 337 26.64 14.38 1.85
N ILE A 338 25.82 15.20 1.19
CA ILE A 338 25.90 15.46 -0.24
C ILE A 338 25.88 16.97 -0.46
N SER A 339 26.88 17.49 -1.18
CA SER A 339 26.92 18.88 -1.62
C SER A 339 25.81 19.12 -2.67
N SER A 340 25.71 20.35 -3.18
CA SER A 340 24.68 20.70 -4.14
C SER A 340 24.78 19.85 -5.42
N GLU A 341 23.75 19.04 -5.68
CA GLU A 341 23.64 18.09 -6.78
C GLU A 341 22.24 18.14 -7.42
N THR A 342 22.14 17.61 -8.66
CA THR A 342 20.85 17.31 -9.26
C THR A 342 20.32 15.99 -8.71
N MET A 343 19.15 16.03 -8.06
CA MET A 343 18.45 14.88 -7.54
C MET A 343 17.05 14.78 -8.17
N TYR A 344 16.45 13.62 -8.05
CA TYR A 344 15.15 13.31 -8.65
C TYR A 344 14.21 12.75 -7.61
N ALA A 345 12.99 13.28 -7.55
CA ALA A 345 11.90 12.68 -6.79
C ALA A 345 11.09 11.75 -7.70
N LEU A 346 10.87 10.53 -7.26
CA LEU A 346 10.16 9.51 -8.03
C LEU A 346 8.72 9.34 -7.55
N ASN A 347 7.86 8.84 -8.45
CA ASN A 347 6.46 8.56 -8.13
C ASN A 347 6.25 7.16 -7.51
N PHE A 348 7.17 6.23 -7.70
CA PHE A 348 7.14 4.90 -7.10
C PHE A 348 8.18 4.79 -5.98
N THR A 349 7.77 4.23 -4.85
CA THR A 349 8.60 4.13 -3.65
C THR A 349 8.42 2.77 -2.98
N ALA A 350 9.52 2.12 -2.64
CA ALA A 350 9.55 1.06 -1.64
C ALA A 350 9.66 1.70 -0.25
N LEU A 351 8.66 1.51 0.61
CA LEU A 351 8.67 2.07 1.96
C LEU A 351 9.75 1.38 2.79
N PRO A 352 10.57 2.13 3.55
CA PRO A 352 11.65 1.54 4.33
C PRO A 352 11.10 0.79 5.55
N SER A 353 11.92 -0.11 6.11
CA SER A 353 11.59 -0.84 7.34
C SER A 353 11.41 0.05 8.57
N SER A 354 11.91 1.28 8.53
CA SER A 354 11.72 2.29 9.58
C SER A 354 10.37 3.01 9.52
N ASP A 355 9.60 2.80 8.46
CA ASP A 355 8.25 3.38 8.34
C ASP A 355 7.23 2.50 9.07
N GLY A 356 6.62 3.02 10.13
CA GLY A 356 5.66 2.31 10.95
C GLY A 356 6.26 1.38 11.99
N ALA A 357 5.41 0.53 12.58
CA ALA A 357 5.79 -0.40 13.62
C ALA A 357 6.36 -1.74 13.06
N PHE A 358 6.06 -2.06 11.80
CA PHE A 358 6.48 -3.31 11.14
C PHE A 358 6.64 -3.13 9.63
N THR A 359 7.52 -3.94 9.03
CA THR A 359 8.04 -3.73 7.68
C THR A 359 7.06 -4.13 6.59
N GLY A 360 6.46 -5.32 6.69
CA GLY A 360 5.65 -5.93 5.64
C GLY A 360 4.18 -5.99 5.97
N ALA A 361 3.38 -6.32 4.97
CA ALA A 361 1.95 -6.60 5.11
C ALA A 361 1.50 -7.55 4.00
N ASP A 362 0.53 -8.40 4.29
CA ASP A 362 -0.09 -9.30 3.30
C ASP A 362 -1.33 -8.68 2.68
N VAL A 363 -2.09 -7.94 3.48
CA VAL A 363 -3.38 -7.37 3.11
C VAL A 363 -3.39 -5.88 3.43
N VAL A 364 -3.99 -5.12 2.55
CA VAL A 364 -4.18 -3.68 2.72
C VAL A 364 -5.56 -3.28 2.20
N ASP A 365 -6.21 -2.38 2.91
CA ASP A 365 -7.44 -1.72 2.45
C ASP A 365 -7.43 -0.25 2.87
N ILE A 366 -8.49 0.49 2.56
CA ILE A 366 -8.61 1.92 2.81
C ILE A 366 -9.91 2.24 3.56
N VAL A 367 -9.81 3.14 4.54
CA VAL A 367 -10.94 3.75 5.25
C VAL A 367 -10.60 5.20 5.59
N ASP A 368 -11.49 6.13 5.33
CA ASP A 368 -11.37 7.56 5.67
C ASP A 368 -10.01 8.18 5.30
N ASN A 369 -9.45 7.76 4.14
CA ASN A 369 -8.12 8.12 3.61
C ASN A 369 -6.93 7.59 4.43
N TYR A 370 -7.12 6.66 5.36
CA TYR A 370 -6.05 5.87 5.97
C TYR A 370 -5.87 4.56 5.20
N PHE A 371 -4.63 4.20 4.88
CA PHE A 371 -4.28 2.85 4.48
C PHE A 371 -4.17 1.99 5.73
N VAL A 372 -4.93 0.93 5.81
CA VAL A 372 -4.89 -0.03 6.93
C VAL A 372 -4.33 -1.36 6.45
N TYR A 373 -3.41 -1.95 7.21
CA TYR A 373 -2.70 -3.14 6.80
C TYR A 373 -2.32 -4.02 8.01
N ASN A 374 -2.19 -5.32 7.78
CA ASN A 374 -1.85 -6.28 8.83
C ASN A 374 -0.33 -6.41 9.03
N ASN A 375 0.08 -6.89 10.19
CA ASN A 375 1.39 -7.45 10.44
C ASN A 375 1.29 -8.99 10.25
N PRO A 376 1.92 -9.57 9.22
CA PRO A 376 1.76 -10.98 8.90
C PRO A 376 2.03 -11.93 10.07
N ASN A 377 1.19 -12.95 10.23
CA ASN A 377 1.29 -13.99 11.26
C ASN A 377 1.22 -13.46 12.71
N THR A 378 0.58 -12.33 12.92
CA THR A 378 0.35 -11.73 14.24
C THR A 378 -1.10 -11.27 14.39
N GLN A 379 -1.44 -10.75 15.55
CA GLN A 379 -2.73 -10.10 15.81
C GLN A 379 -2.71 -8.60 15.43
N GLN A 380 -1.56 -8.06 15.03
CA GLN A 380 -1.34 -6.64 14.88
C GLN A 380 -1.77 -6.12 13.51
N TRP A 381 -2.19 -4.87 13.49
CA TRP A 381 -2.47 -4.10 12.30
C TRP A 381 -2.13 -2.62 12.53
N ALA A 382 -1.91 -1.89 11.46
CA ALA A 382 -1.52 -0.49 11.50
C ALA A 382 -2.37 0.34 10.55
N ALA A 383 -2.39 1.64 10.82
CA ALA A 383 -2.97 2.64 9.94
C ALA A 383 -1.92 3.67 9.54
N SER A 384 -1.88 4.05 8.27
CA SER A 384 -1.05 5.15 7.79
C SER A 384 -1.50 6.49 8.37
N ASN A 385 -0.75 7.55 8.13
CA ASN A 385 -1.25 8.90 8.33
C ASN A 385 -2.36 9.21 7.29
N ILE A 386 -3.29 10.07 7.68
CA ILE A 386 -4.39 10.47 6.78
C ILE A 386 -3.83 11.11 5.49
N LEU A 387 -4.36 10.72 4.33
CA LEU A 387 -3.94 11.18 2.99
C LEU A 387 -2.47 10.91 2.64
N SER A 388 -1.74 10.18 3.46
CA SER A 388 -0.31 9.89 3.29
C SER A 388 -0.05 8.38 3.34
N PRO A 389 0.89 7.86 2.55
CA PRO A 389 1.29 6.46 2.64
C PRO A 389 2.23 6.16 3.81
N ILE A 390 2.75 7.19 4.48
CA ILE A 390 3.67 7.06 5.62
C ILE A 390 2.91 6.71 6.89
N THR A 391 3.48 5.85 7.71
CA THR A 391 2.89 5.38 8.95
C THR A 391 3.71 5.84 10.15
N TYR A 392 3.04 6.38 11.16
CA TYR A 392 3.70 6.68 12.42
C TYR A 392 4.01 5.40 13.20
N GLY A 393 5.20 5.32 13.83
CA GLY A 393 5.69 4.09 14.47
C GLY A 393 4.84 3.55 15.61
N LEU A 394 3.98 4.37 16.23
CA LEU A 394 3.02 3.95 17.25
C LEU A 394 1.58 3.86 16.74
N SER A 395 1.37 4.02 15.42
CA SER A 395 0.03 3.92 14.80
C SER A 395 -0.33 2.47 14.51
N TYR A 396 -0.44 1.64 15.55
CA TYR A 396 -0.85 0.24 15.44
C TYR A 396 -1.64 -0.23 16.65
N ALA A 397 -2.38 -1.31 16.47
CA ALA A 397 -3.12 -1.99 17.51
C ALA A 397 -3.11 -3.51 17.29
N SER A 398 -3.62 -4.26 18.27
CA SER A 398 -3.83 -5.71 18.16
C SER A 398 -5.32 -6.03 18.18
N LYS A 399 -5.71 -7.09 17.47
CA LYS A 399 -7.02 -7.70 17.59
C LYS A 399 -7.16 -8.31 19.00
N PHE A 400 -8.31 -8.10 19.66
CA PHE A 400 -8.52 -8.48 21.07
C PHE A 400 -9.47 -9.66 21.27
N THR A 401 -10.32 -9.97 20.30
CA THR A 401 -11.43 -10.95 20.49
C THR A 401 -10.95 -12.37 20.77
N GLY A 402 -9.78 -12.76 20.31
CA GLY A 402 -9.21 -14.08 20.55
C GLY A 402 -7.70 -14.10 20.40
N PRO A 403 -7.02 -15.16 20.82
CA PRO A 403 -5.56 -15.29 20.70
C PRO A 403 -5.11 -15.67 19.28
N ASP A 404 -6.05 -15.83 18.35
CA ASP A 404 -5.79 -16.18 16.95
C ASP A 404 -5.23 -15.01 16.14
N ASN A 405 -4.40 -15.32 15.14
CA ASN A 405 -3.78 -14.33 14.28
C ASN A 405 -4.80 -13.61 13.40
N LEU A 406 -4.48 -12.38 13.04
CA LEU A 406 -5.19 -11.62 12.04
C LEU A 406 -4.79 -12.12 10.64
N VAL A 407 -5.76 -12.60 9.87
CA VAL A 407 -5.56 -13.20 8.56
C VAL A 407 -5.87 -12.22 7.44
N SER A 408 -6.98 -11.47 7.55
CA SER A 408 -7.40 -10.52 6.51
C SER A 408 -8.04 -9.27 7.12
N ILE A 409 -8.00 -8.18 6.34
CA ILE A 409 -8.64 -6.91 6.66
C ILE A 409 -9.50 -6.50 5.48
N ILE A 410 -10.71 -6.02 5.77
CA ILE A 410 -11.54 -5.32 4.79
C ILE A 410 -12.22 -4.12 5.45
N CYS A 411 -12.29 -3.04 4.72
CA CYS A 411 -12.98 -1.82 5.16
C CYS A 411 -14.32 -1.71 4.45
N ASP A 412 -15.39 -1.54 5.21
CA ASP A 412 -16.73 -1.38 4.66
C ASP A 412 -17.55 -0.41 5.52
N HIS A 413 -18.38 0.45 4.89
CA HIS A 413 -19.21 1.44 5.59
C HIS A 413 -18.46 2.30 6.62
N GLY A 414 -17.23 2.75 6.32
CA GLY A 414 -16.40 3.56 7.23
C GLY A 414 -15.85 2.79 8.43
N GLN A 415 -15.86 1.47 8.40
CA GLN A 415 -15.40 0.59 9.48
C GLN A 415 -14.33 -0.38 8.98
N VAL A 416 -13.48 -0.84 9.90
CA VAL A 416 -12.42 -1.82 9.65
C VAL A 416 -12.83 -3.16 10.25
N TYR A 417 -12.99 -4.16 9.41
CA TYR A 417 -13.28 -5.54 9.81
C TYR A 417 -11.98 -6.31 9.86
N LEU A 418 -11.65 -6.79 11.05
CA LEU A 418 -10.47 -7.61 11.32
C LEU A 418 -10.89 -9.08 11.37
N LEU A 419 -10.51 -9.84 10.35
CA LEU A 419 -10.84 -11.25 10.18
C LEU A 419 -9.65 -12.11 10.61
N GLY A 420 -9.76 -12.79 11.75
CA GLY A 420 -8.76 -13.71 12.25
C GLY A 420 -8.99 -15.15 11.79
N GLU A 421 -8.19 -16.10 12.28
CA GLU A 421 -8.30 -17.52 11.94
C GLU A 421 -9.63 -18.12 12.45
N THR A 422 -10.10 -17.68 13.61
CA THR A 422 -11.30 -18.22 14.29
C THR A 422 -12.24 -17.14 14.80
N THR A 423 -11.77 -15.90 14.95
CA THR A 423 -12.56 -14.80 15.48
C THR A 423 -12.45 -13.56 14.61
N SER A 424 -13.47 -12.70 14.65
CA SER A 424 -13.47 -11.41 13.98
C SER A 424 -13.98 -10.30 14.90
N GLU A 425 -13.58 -9.07 14.61
CA GLU A 425 -14.02 -7.85 15.31
C GLU A 425 -14.01 -6.65 14.40
N VAL A 426 -14.74 -5.61 14.77
CA VAL A 426 -14.90 -4.38 13.96
C VAL A 426 -14.42 -3.17 14.74
N TRP A 427 -13.74 -2.28 14.03
CA TRP A 427 -13.19 -1.02 14.54
C TRP A 427 -13.73 0.16 13.74
N SER A 428 -13.84 1.32 14.38
CA SER A 428 -14.23 2.59 13.76
C SER A 428 -13.15 3.64 13.95
N ASP A 429 -13.07 4.57 13.00
CA ASP A 429 -12.24 5.77 13.14
C ASP A 429 -12.84 6.67 14.24
N VAL A 430 -11.98 7.12 15.17
CA VAL A 430 -12.30 8.06 16.24
C VAL A 430 -11.33 9.24 16.25
N GLY A 431 -10.39 9.30 15.31
CA GLY A 431 -9.45 10.40 15.10
C GLY A 431 -8.45 10.61 16.24
N THR A 432 -8.22 9.60 17.11
CA THR A 432 -7.28 9.73 18.22
C THR A 432 -5.84 9.51 17.78
N PHE A 433 -4.91 10.18 18.46
CA PHE A 433 -3.46 9.98 18.27
C PHE A 433 -2.89 9.16 19.45
N PRO A 434 -1.94 8.23 19.25
CA PRO A 434 -1.20 7.93 18.01
C PRO A 434 -1.89 6.98 17.04
N PHE A 435 -3.01 6.36 17.43
CA PHE A 435 -3.77 5.43 16.61
C PHE A 435 -5.23 5.90 16.51
N ALA A 436 -5.69 6.05 15.27
CA ALA A 436 -6.97 6.71 14.98
C ALA A 436 -8.21 5.84 15.26
N PHE A 437 -8.06 4.54 15.49
CA PHE A 437 -9.18 3.60 15.52
C PHE A 437 -9.45 3.04 16.91
N GLN A 438 -10.73 2.75 17.18
CA GLN A 438 -11.19 2.11 18.40
C GLN A 438 -12.13 0.95 18.06
N ARG A 439 -12.02 -0.16 18.84
CA ARG A 439 -12.90 -1.31 18.68
C ARG A 439 -14.35 -0.94 19.03
N ILE A 440 -15.28 -1.37 18.21
CA ILE A 440 -16.71 -1.21 18.46
C ILE A 440 -17.16 -2.26 19.49
N PRO A 441 -17.72 -1.86 20.66
CA PRO A 441 -18.25 -2.81 21.63
C PRO A 441 -19.35 -3.68 21.03
N GLY A 442 -19.33 -4.99 21.30
CA GLY A 442 -20.34 -5.94 20.81
C GLY A 442 -20.19 -6.38 19.35
N SER A 443 -19.12 -5.96 18.66
CA SER A 443 -18.84 -6.36 17.27
C SER A 443 -18.02 -7.65 17.14
N SER A 444 -17.70 -8.32 18.24
CA SER A 444 -16.91 -9.54 18.25
C SER A 444 -17.72 -10.74 17.77
N SER A 445 -17.15 -11.54 16.88
CA SER A 445 -17.75 -12.79 16.36
C SER A 445 -16.78 -13.97 16.51
N GLN A 446 -17.32 -15.17 16.71
CA GLN A 446 -16.58 -16.43 16.74
C GLN A 446 -16.47 -17.05 15.34
N HIS A 447 -16.52 -16.24 14.30
CA HIS A 447 -16.32 -16.64 12.91
C HIS A 447 -15.05 -16.01 12.38
N GLY A 448 -14.12 -16.84 11.94
CA GLY A 448 -12.88 -16.44 11.29
C GLY A 448 -12.93 -16.65 9.77
N ILE A 449 -11.81 -16.40 9.12
CA ILE A 449 -11.63 -16.57 7.69
C ILE A 449 -10.71 -17.76 7.39
N ALA A 450 -11.07 -18.56 6.39
CA ALA A 450 -10.32 -19.76 5.99
C ALA A 450 -9.18 -19.46 5.02
N ALA A 451 -9.32 -18.40 4.21
CA ALA A 451 -8.36 -18.03 3.17
C ALA A 451 -8.19 -16.52 3.11
N LYS A 452 -6.96 -16.06 3.17
CA LYS A 452 -6.56 -14.64 3.26
C LYS A 452 -7.16 -13.76 2.17
N PHE A 453 -7.16 -14.24 0.94
CA PHE A 453 -7.60 -13.50 -0.24
C PHE A 453 -9.00 -13.91 -0.73
N SER A 454 -9.77 -14.60 0.09
CA SER A 454 -11.14 -14.99 -0.23
C SER A 454 -12.19 -13.91 0.03
N VAL A 455 -11.76 -12.73 0.47
CA VAL A 455 -12.67 -11.60 0.73
C VAL A 455 -12.98 -10.87 -0.56
N ALA A 456 -14.27 -10.72 -0.89
CA ALA A 456 -14.72 -9.90 -2.01
C ALA A 456 -15.95 -9.07 -1.66
N ARG A 457 -16.01 -7.84 -2.15
CA ARG A 457 -17.19 -6.97 -1.99
C ARG A 457 -18.33 -7.52 -2.83
N ALA A 458 -19.52 -7.62 -2.27
CA ALA A 458 -20.70 -8.14 -2.94
C ALA A 458 -21.93 -7.28 -2.58
N GLY A 459 -22.43 -6.55 -3.56
CA GLY A 459 -23.52 -5.61 -3.34
C GLY A 459 -23.15 -4.54 -2.31
N ASN A 460 -23.94 -4.44 -1.24
CA ASN A 460 -23.73 -3.48 -0.15
C ASN A 460 -23.04 -4.11 1.07
N SER A 461 -22.22 -5.16 0.86
CA SER A 461 -21.50 -5.87 1.89
C SER A 461 -20.30 -6.61 1.28
N PHE A 462 -19.77 -7.60 1.98
CA PHE A 462 -18.70 -8.46 1.49
C PHE A 462 -18.94 -9.93 1.83
N ILE A 463 -18.36 -10.80 1.02
CA ILE A 463 -18.37 -12.25 1.20
C ILE A 463 -16.97 -12.76 1.45
N TYR A 464 -16.84 -13.88 2.13
CA TYR A 464 -15.55 -14.56 2.33
C TYR A 464 -15.75 -16.04 2.63
N LEU A 465 -14.68 -16.79 2.48
CA LEU A 465 -14.62 -18.19 2.83
C LEU A 465 -14.31 -18.33 4.33
N SER A 466 -15.25 -18.87 5.09
CA SER A 466 -15.12 -19.14 6.52
C SER A 466 -14.96 -20.64 6.76
N LYS A 467 -14.66 -21.00 7.98
CA LYS A 467 -14.75 -22.39 8.48
C LYS A 467 -15.78 -22.45 9.58
N ASN A 468 -16.70 -23.43 9.48
CA ASN A 468 -17.62 -23.71 10.57
C ASN A 468 -16.90 -24.40 11.76
N THR A 469 -17.60 -24.58 12.86
CA THR A 469 -17.05 -25.21 14.09
C THR A 469 -16.52 -26.63 13.90
N ARG A 470 -16.86 -27.30 12.81
CA ARG A 470 -16.37 -28.63 12.42
C ARG A 470 -15.18 -28.59 11.45
N GLY A 471 -14.72 -27.40 11.08
CA GLY A 471 -13.62 -27.19 10.14
C GLY A 471 -13.99 -27.27 8.66
N GLN A 472 -15.28 -27.42 8.33
CA GLN A 472 -15.74 -27.40 6.94
C GLN A 472 -15.77 -25.97 6.42
N ALA A 473 -15.34 -25.79 5.17
CA ALA A 473 -15.40 -24.50 4.48
C ALA A 473 -16.86 -24.13 4.15
N GLU A 474 -17.22 -22.91 4.42
CA GLU A 474 -18.51 -22.32 4.10
C GLU A 474 -18.35 -20.90 3.57
N ILE A 475 -19.20 -20.48 2.63
CA ILE A 475 -19.20 -19.10 2.15
C ILE A 475 -20.21 -18.31 2.97
N VAL A 476 -19.72 -17.21 3.55
CA VAL A 476 -20.52 -16.33 4.38
C VAL A 476 -20.56 -14.91 3.79
N MET A 477 -21.65 -14.22 4.05
CA MET A 477 -21.84 -12.81 3.77
C MET A 477 -21.95 -12.04 5.06
N MET A 478 -21.25 -10.93 5.19
CA MET A 478 -21.36 -10.09 6.38
C MET A 478 -22.73 -9.40 6.41
N ASN A 479 -23.39 -9.46 7.58
CA ASN A 479 -24.63 -8.77 7.86
C ASN A 479 -24.45 -7.94 9.14
N GLY A 480 -24.18 -6.64 8.97
CA GLY A 480 -23.69 -5.81 10.07
C GLY A 480 -22.36 -6.36 10.61
N TYR A 481 -22.35 -6.80 11.88
CA TYR A 481 -21.13 -7.31 12.53
C TYR A 481 -21.03 -8.84 12.56
N PHE A 482 -22.02 -9.53 12.04
CA PHE A 482 -22.09 -10.99 12.13
C PHE A 482 -22.23 -11.61 10.74
N PRO A 483 -21.41 -12.62 10.42
CA PRO A 483 -21.52 -13.31 9.15
C PRO A 483 -22.75 -14.24 9.12
N THR A 484 -23.38 -14.27 7.94
CA THR A 484 -24.49 -15.18 7.65
C THR A 484 -24.05 -16.12 6.53
N ARG A 485 -24.23 -17.42 6.73
CA ARG A 485 -23.94 -18.44 5.74
C ARG A 485 -24.83 -18.26 4.52
N ILE A 486 -24.21 -18.22 3.32
CA ILE A 486 -24.91 -18.10 2.03
C ILE A 486 -24.65 -19.31 1.13
N SER A 487 -23.62 -20.14 1.43
CA SER A 487 -23.35 -21.36 0.69
C SER A 487 -24.44 -22.41 0.91
N THR A 488 -24.73 -23.17 -0.14
CA THR A 488 -25.54 -24.37 -0.08
C THR A 488 -24.68 -25.60 0.24
N HIS A 489 -25.29 -26.67 0.71
CA HIS A 489 -24.58 -27.93 0.96
C HIS A 489 -23.86 -28.47 -0.29
N ALA A 490 -24.41 -28.22 -1.48
CA ALA A 490 -23.79 -28.63 -2.74
C ALA A 490 -22.44 -27.90 -2.96
N VAL A 491 -22.42 -26.58 -2.78
CA VAL A 491 -21.19 -25.77 -2.87
C VAL A 491 -20.18 -26.18 -1.81
N GLU A 492 -20.63 -26.44 -0.58
CA GLU A 492 -19.73 -26.86 0.51
C GLU A 492 -19.15 -28.26 0.25
N ASN A 493 -19.94 -29.15 -0.36
CA ASN A 493 -19.47 -30.48 -0.72
C ASN A 493 -18.34 -30.44 -1.76
N THR A 494 -18.36 -29.49 -2.69
CA THR A 494 -17.26 -29.32 -3.65
C THR A 494 -15.97 -28.80 -3.00
N LEU A 495 -16.06 -28.19 -1.80
CA LEU A 495 -14.93 -27.69 -1.03
C LEU A 495 -14.36 -28.74 -0.07
N VAL A 496 -15.07 -29.87 0.15
CA VAL A 496 -14.57 -30.97 0.97
C VAL A 496 -13.32 -31.55 0.30
N ASP A 497 -12.31 -31.84 1.10
CA ASP A 497 -11.01 -32.35 0.65
C ASP A 497 -10.17 -31.40 -0.22
N GLN A 498 -10.61 -30.13 -0.44
CA GLN A 498 -9.81 -29.13 -1.13
C GLN A 498 -8.90 -28.37 -0.14
N TYR A 499 -7.72 -27.99 -0.62
CA TYR A 499 -6.86 -27.05 0.08
C TYR A 499 -7.42 -25.62 -0.10
N VAL A 500 -8.18 -25.15 0.88
CA VAL A 500 -8.93 -23.89 0.76
C VAL A 500 -8.15 -22.64 1.18
N ALA A 501 -6.97 -22.77 1.78
CA ALA A 501 -6.20 -21.62 2.29
C ALA A 501 -5.64 -20.72 1.17
N ASP A 502 -5.53 -21.20 -0.05
CA ASP A 502 -5.12 -20.48 -1.24
C ASP A 502 -6.28 -19.90 -2.05
N ALA A 503 -7.52 -20.08 -1.58
CA ALA A 503 -8.71 -19.59 -2.26
C ALA A 503 -8.67 -18.07 -2.42
N VAL A 504 -9.10 -17.60 -3.59
CA VAL A 504 -9.19 -16.20 -3.99
C VAL A 504 -10.57 -15.92 -4.50
N SER A 505 -11.10 -14.76 -4.15
CA SER A 505 -12.37 -14.31 -4.67
C SER A 505 -12.27 -12.96 -5.35
N TYR A 506 -13.15 -12.73 -6.29
CA TYR A 506 -13.43 -11.41 -6.85
C TYR A 506 -14.91 -11.37 -7.26
N THR A 507 -15.47 -10.18 -7.33
CA THR A 507 -16.83 -9.97 -7.84
C THR A 507 -16.75 -9.47 -9.29
N TYR A 508 -17.53 -10.09 -10.13
CA TYR A 508 -17.74 -9.69 -11.51
C TYR A 508 -19.21 -9.32 -11.71
N GLN A 509 -19.45 -8.15 -12.25
CA GLN A 509 -20.78 -7.69 -12.59
C GLN A 509 -20.94 -7.77 -14.11
N LEU A 510 -21.90 -8.58 -14.55
CA LEU A 510 -22.29 -8.73 -15.97
C LEU A 510 -23.07 -7.52 -16.44
#